data_21376d75de7d97daed73ffdbfab73122
#
_entry.id   21376d75de7d97daed73ffdbfab73122
#
_cell.length_a   1.000
_cell.length_b   1.000
_cell.length_c   1.000
_cell.angle_alpha   90.00
_cell.angle_beta   90.00
_cell.angle_gamma   90.00
#
_symmetry.space_group_name_H-M   'P 1'
#
loop_
_entity.id
_entity.type
_entity.pdbx_description
1 polymer ?
#
loop_
_entity_poly.entity_id
_entity_poly.type
_entity_poly.pdbx_seq_one_letter_code
_entity_poly.pdbx_strand_id
1 'polypeptide(L)'
;MSAPGCTLSFTRFPTVWEAAREHGVRVIILDRPNPINGIQVEGNCLAADCASFVGRYPIPMRHGLTIGELAKLFNDFFAIGCDLEVIKMKGWKRDMLFDDTGLPWVAPSPNLPTPVSTVVYPGQVILEGTNLSEGRGTTQPFELMGAPYLNVSKVMSALENAKLPGALLRPTVFEPTSNKWQATPCNGFQIHVTDPVQFKPYATTLYLLRAVISNHAGQFEWKQPPYEYEYERMPVDLIIGDRSIRERLERLDPIEKIESGWQQELNRFDGIRRDFFLYE
;
A
#
# COMPACT_ATOMS: atom_id res chain seq x y z
N MET A 1 17.19 12.67 -0.07
CA MET A 1 16.46 12.26 1.16
C MET A 1 15.07 11.85 0.73
N SER A 2 14.81 10.55 0.62
CA SER A 2 13.45 10.04 0.32
C SER A 2 12.59 10.27 1.56
N ALA A 3 11.50 11.03 1.43
CA ALA A 3 10.53 11.14 2.51
C ALA A 3 9.93 9.75 2.76
N PRO A 4 9.90 9.27 4.01
CA PRO A 4 9.30 8.00 4.33
C PRO A 4 7.80 8.05 4.02
N GLY A 5 7.33 7.13 3.18
CA GLY A 5 5.91 6.97 2.87
C GLY A 5 5.08 6.63 4.12
N CYS A 6 3.76 6.70 4.02
CA CYS A 6 2.83 6.37 5.11
C CYS A 6 3.11 5.00 5.76
N THR A 7 3.55 4.02 4.97
CA THR A 7 3.94 2.69 5.46
C THR A 7 5.09 2.76 6.48
N LEU A 8 6.09 3.63 6.26
CA LEU A 8 7.21 3.83 7.17
C LEU A 8 6.81 4.47 8.50
N SER A 9 5.76 5.28 8.52
CA SER A 9 5.24 5.83 9.77
C SER A 9 4.70 4.75 10.69
N PHE A 10 3.95 3.79 10.15
CA PHE A 10 3.39 2.69 10.95
C PHE A 10 4.44 1.75 11.55
N THR A 11 5.56 1.55 10.88
CA THR A 11 6.63 0.66 11.39
C THR A 11 7.48 1.31 12.47
N ARG A 12 7.57 2.64 12.51
CA ARG A 12 8.28 3.38 13.57
C ARG A 12 7.51 3.43 14.88
N PHE A 13 6.19 3.41 14.86
CA PHE A 13 5.38 3.48 16.07
C PHE A 13 5.65 2.35 17.06
N PRO A 14 5.71 1.06 16.67
CA PRO A 14 6.03 -0.02 17.61
C PRO A 14 7.35 0.19 18.33
N THR A 15 8.40 0.64 17.64
CA THR A 15 9.70 0.91 18.27
C THR A 15 9.62 2.03 19.29
N VAL A 16 8.88 3.10 19.00
CA VAL A 16 8.64 4.20 19.96
C VAL A 16 7.84 3.70 21.16
N TRP A 17 6.84 2.83 20.96
CA TRP A 17 6.02 2.30 22.05
C TRP A 17 6.77 1.28 22.90
N GLU A 18 7.64 0.47 22.30
CA GLU A 18 8.57 -0.42 23.04
C GLU A 18 9.49 0.40 23.96
N ALA A 19 10.10 1.47 23.44
CA ALA A 19 10.90 2.39 24.24
C ALA A 19 10.08 3.10 25.33
N ALA A 20 8.85 3.54 25.02
CA ALA A 20 7.96 4.16 25.99
C ALA A 20 7.63 3.19 27.14
N ARG A 21 7.37 1.91 26.85
CA ARG A 21 7.18 0.88 27.86
C ARG A 21 8.42 0.70 28.74
N GLU A 22 9.60 0.60 28.13
CA GLU A 22 10.86 0.41 28.84
C GLU A 22 11.18 1.55 29.81
N HIS A 23 10.79 2.78 29.42
CA HIS A 23 11.04 3.98 30.22
C HIS A 23 9.82 4.42 31.07
N GLY A 24 8.73 3.66 31.10
CA GLY A 24 7.53 3.99 31.87
C GLY A 24 6.83 5.26 31.39
N VAL A 25 6.94 5.60 30.10
CA VAL A 25 6.35 6.80 29.51
C VAL A 25 4.98 6.48 28.92
N ARG A 26 3.97 7.28 29.27
CA ARG A 26 2.63 7.17 28.69
C ARG A 26 2.63 7.63 27.23
N VAL A 27 1.98 6.87 26.35
CA VAL A 27 1.74 7.20 24.95
C VAL A 27 0.29 7.65 24.77
N ILE A 28 0.08 8.82 24.19
CA ILE A 28 -1.26 9.34 23.86
C ILE A 28 -1.38 9.43 22.34
N ILE A 29 -2.36 8.74 21.77
CA ILE A 29 -2.68 8.77 20.34
C ILE A 29 -3.92 9.65 20.12
N LEU A 30 -3.75 10.76 19.41
CA LEU A 30 -4.86 11.54 18.89
C LEU A 30 -5.32 10.87 17.59
N ASP A 31 -6.43 10.12 17.64
CA ASP A 31 -6.86 9.33 16.49
C ASP A 31 -7.26 10.18 15.29
N ARG A 32 -7.16 9.60 14.09
CA ARG A 32 -7.44 10.25 12.82
C ARG A 32 -8.24 9.33 11.89
N PRO A 33 -9.05 9.90 10.96
CA PRO A 33 -9.73 9.11 9.94
C PRO A 33 -8.76 8.24 9.15
N ASN A 34 -9.16 6.98 8.89
CA ASN A 34 -8.53 6.24 7.82
C ASN A 34 -9.05 6.83 6.50
N PRO A 35 -8.18 7.40 5.63
CA PRO A 35 -8.65 8.16 4.46
C PRO A 35 -9.33 7.30 3.40
N ILE A 36 -9.11 5.99 3.43
CA ILE A 36 -9.64 5.01 2.47
C ILE A 36 -10.71 4.11 3.07
N ASN A 37 -11.40 4.59 4.11
CA ASN A 37 -12.39 3.95 4.99
C ASN A 37 -11.83 2.81 5.89
N GLY A 38 -12.68 2.34 6.81
CA GLY A 38 -12.35 1.28 7.77
C GLY A 38 -13.01 -0.06 7.46
N ILE A 39 -13.69 -0.22 6.32
CA ILE A 39 -14.46 -1.43 5.99
C ILE A 39 -13.61 -2.46 5.27
N GLN A 40 -12.98 -2.06 4.16
CA GLN A 40 -12.28 -3.01 3.31
C GLN A 40 -10.92 -3.38 3.89
N VAL A 41 -10.58 -4.66 3.70
CA VAL A 41 -9.25 -5.22 3.88
C VAL A 41 -8.79 -5.85 2.57
N GLU A 42 -7.50 -5.75 2.25
CA GLU A 42 -6.99 -6.29 1.00
C GLU A 42 -5.49 -6.61 1.11
N GLY A 43 -5.08 -7.61 0.34
CA GLY A 43 -3.70 -8.08 0.28
C GLY A 43 -3.40 -9.21 1.26
N ASN A 44 -2.22 -9.80 1.13
CA ASN A 44 -1.71 -10.80 2.05
C ASN A 44 -1.29 -10.17 3.38
N CYS A 45 -1.28 -10.95 4.44
CA CYS A 45 -0.59 -10.59 5.67
C CYS A 45 0.93 -10.74 5.48
N LEU A 46 1.69 -9.98 6.27
CA LEU A 46 3.15 -10.04 6.26
C LEU A 46 3.64 -11.42 6.71
N ALA A 47 4.42 -12.10 5.88
CA ALA A 47 5.13 -13.32 6.23
C ALA A 47 6.33 -13.01 7.15
N ALA A 48 6.63 -13.93 8.07
CA ALA A 48 7.65 -13.72 9.12
C ALA A 48 9.07 -13.48 8.54
N ASP A 49 9.41 -14.12 7.43
CA ASP A 49 10.70 -13.97 6.74
C ASP A 49 10.83 -12.66 5.95
N CYS A 50 9.71 -11.99 5.70
CA CYS A 50 9.66 -10.65 5.09
C CYS A 50 9.62 -9.52 6.14
N ALA A 51 9.57 -9.83 7.43
CA ALA A 51 9.58 -8.82 8.48
C ALA A 51 10.84 -7.94 8.40
N SER A 52 10.65 -6.62 8.42
CA SER A 52 11.71 -5.65 8.19
C SER A 52 11.33 -4.28 8.76
N PHE A 53 12.13 -3.26 8.45
CA PHE A 53 11.80 -1.88 8.80
C PHE A 53 10.51 -1.37 8.15
N VAL A 54 10.08 -1.92 7.00
CA VAL A 54 8.84 -1.50 6.32
C VAL A 54 7.59 -2.24 6.78
N GLY A 55 7.73 -3.38 7.49
CA GLY A 55 6.63 -4.15 8.06
C GLY A 55 7.14 -5.09 9.15
N ARG A 56 6.53 -5.06 10.35
CA ARG A 56 6.95 -5.87 11.51
C ARG A 56 5.92 -6.89 11.95
N TYR A 57 4.65 -6.64 11.69
CA TYR A 57 3.55 -7.46 12.18
C TYR A 57 2.71 -8.03 11.04
N PRO A 58 2.12 -9.23 11.21
CA PRO A 58 1.34 -9.91 10.18
C PRO A 58 -0.04 -9.25 9.99
N ILE A 59 -0.04 -8.07 9.37
CA ILE A 59 -1.22 -7.33 8.95
C ILE A 59 -1.20 -7.13 7.44
N PRO A 60 -2.38 -7.03 6.78
CA PRO A 60 -2.44 -6.80 5.33
C PRO A 60 -2.13 -5.35 4.95
N MET A 61 -1.79 -5.13 3.68
CA MET A 61 -1.50 -3.81 3.13
C MET A 61 -2.65 -2.83 3.34
N ARG A 62 -3.89 -3.24 3.10
CA ARG A 62 -5.11 -2.48 3.42
C ARG A 62 -5.77 -3.12 4.64
N HIS A 63 -5.50 -2.58 5.82
CA HIS A 63 -5.92 -3.16 7.10
C HIS A 63 -7.26 -2.63 7.63
N GLY A 64 -7.79 -1.52 7.08
CA GLY A 64 -9.08 -0.95 7.46
C GLY A 64 -9.21 -0.52 8.92
N LEU A 65 -8.12 -0.07 9.54
CA LEU A 65 -8.09 0.44 10.91
C LEU A 65 -7.66 1.91 10.93
N THR A 66 -8.14 2.67 11.91
CA THR A 66 -7.56 3.99 12.23
C THR A 66 -6.21 3.82 12.92
N ILE A 67 -5.45 4.91 13.07
CA ILE A 67 -4.17 4.85 13.78
C ILE A 67 -4.35 4.46 15.26
N GLY A 68 -5.43 4.91 15.90
CA GLY A 68 -5.75 4.55 17.27
C GLY A 68 -6.14 3.08 17.43
N GLU A 69 -6.93 2.54 16.50
CA GLU A 69 -7.29 1.12 16.47
C GLU A 69 -6.06 0.25 16.20
N LEU A 70 -5.19 0.67 15.28
CA LEU A 70 -3.95 -0.02 14.98
C LEU A 70 -2.99 0.00 16.18
N ALA A 71 -2.94 1.12 16.90
CA ALA A 71 -2.16 1.24 18.12
C ALA A 71 -2.61 0.24 19.18
N LYS A 72 -3.93 0.11 19.38
CA LYS A 72 -4.50 -0.89 20.29
C LYS A 72 -4.20 -2.31 19.85
N LEU A 73 -4.35 -2.62 18.56
CA LEU A 73 -4.00 -3.92 18.01
C LEU A 73 -2.53 -4.28 18.32
N PHE A 74 -1.60 -3.34 18.07
CA PHE A 74 -0.18 -3.58 18.31
C PHE A 74 0.14 -3.69 19.81
N ASN A 75 -0.49 -2.87 20.65
CA ASN A 75 -0.27 -2.84 22.06
C ASN A 75 -0.79 -4.09 22.77
N ASP A 76 -2.02 -4.49 22.44
CA ASP A 76 -2.74 -5.52 23.18
C ASP A 76 -2.56 -6.90 22.52
N PHE A 77 -2.78 -7.04 21.22
CA PHE A 77 -2.70 -8.33 20.53
C PHE A 77 -1.26 -8.77 20.26
N PHE A 78 -0.41 -7.84 19.82
CA PHE A 78 1.01 -8.13 19.61
C PHE A 78 1.88 -7.85 20.84
N ALA A 79 1.25 -7.58 21.97
CA ALA A 79 1.85 -7.55 23.30
C ALA A 79 3.01 -6.55 23.47
N ILE A 80 2.93 -5.36 22.86
CA ILE A 80 3.89 -4.28 23.14
C ILE A 80 3.77 -3.86 24.61
N GLY A 81 2.55 -3.68 25.14
CA GLY A 81 2.28 -3.50 26.55
C GLY A 81 2.73 -2.15 27.13
N CYS A 82 2.73 -1.06 26.34
CA CYS A 82 2.97 0.28 26.87
C CYS A 82 1.70 0.88 27.51
N ASP A 83 1.84 1.89 28.37
CA ASP A 83 0.71 2.70 28.88
C ASP A 83 0.15 3.54 27.72
N LEU A 84 -0.91 3.03 27.08
CA LEU A 84 -1.49 3.61 25.86
C LEU A 84 -2.86 4.22 26.12
N GLU A 85 -3.02 5.48 25.78
CA GLU A 85 -4.32 6.15 25.74
C GLU A 85 -4.66 6.58 24.30
N VAL A 86 -5.89 6.29 23.85
CA VAL A 86 -6.38 6.72 22.54
C VAL A 86 -7.50 7.73 22.71
N ILE A 87 -7.29 8.95 22.23
CA ILE A 87 -8.31 9.99 22.17
C ILE A 87 -9.12 9.79 20.89
N LYS A 88 -10.38 9.38 21.06
CA LYS A 88 -11.27 9.06 19.93
C LYS A 88 -11.70 10.31 19.17
N MET A 89 -11.90 10.14 17.85
CA MET A 89 -12.58 11.12 17.02
C MET A 89 -14.08 11.23 17.39
N LYS A 90 -14.68 12.33 17.00
CA LYS A 90 -16.15 12.51 17.07
C LYS A 90 -16.73 12.48 15.66
N GLY A 91 -17.79 11.69 15.45
CA GLY A 91 -18.57 11.67 14.22
C GLY A 91 -17.97 10.92 13.03
N TRP A 92 -16.76 10.38 13.13
CA TRP A 92 -16.23 9.52 12.09
C TRP A 92 -16.88 8.14 12.13
N LYS A 93 -17.25 7.62 10.95
CA LYS A 93 -17.79 6.27 10.75
C LYS A 93 -16.88 5.48 9.82
N ARG A 94 -16.90 4.16 9.95
CA ARG A 94 -16.00 3.28 9.21
C ARG A 94 -16.17 3.29 7.70
N ASP A 95 -17.37 3.58 7.21
CA ASP A 95 -17.69 3.69 5.79
C ASP A 95 -17.23 5.00 5.13
N MET A 96 -16.86 6.01 5.92
CA MET A 96 -16.42 7.30 5.43
C MET A 96 -15.09 7.21 4.71
N LEU A 97 -15.02 7.81 3.52
CA LEU A 97 -13.79 8.26 2.89
C LEU A 97 -13.36 9.60 3.50
N PHE A 98 -12.14 10.04 3.20
CA PHE A 98 -11.65 11.31 3.77
C PHE A 98 -12.55 12.49 3.45
N ASP A 99 -13.04 12.59 2.21
CA ASP A 99 -13.88 13.70 1.75
C ASP A 99 -15.23 13.78 2.49
N ASP A 100 -15.74 12.64 2.98
CA ASP A 100 -16.98 12.61 3.78
C ASP A 100 -16.81 13.22 5.17
N THR A 101 -15.58 13.40 5.63
CA THR A 101 -15.30 13.97 6.95
C THR A 101 -15.44 15.48 7.01
N GLY A 102 -15.42 16.16 5.87
CA GLY A 102 -15.40 17.63 5.77
C GLY A 102 -14.12 18.28 6.32
N LEU A 103 -13.09 17.49 6.66
CA LEU A 103 -11.82 18.01 7.15
C LEU A 103 -10.93 18.48 6.00
N PRO A 104 -10.10 19.52 6.21
CA PRO A 104 -9.10 19.90 5.23
C PRO A 104 -8.04 18.79 5.08
N TRP A 105 -7.66 18.48 3.84
CA TRP A 105 -6.58 17.54 3.60
C TRP A 105 -5.24 18.12 4.04
N VAL A 106 -4.57 17.40 4.94
CA VAL A 106 -3.18 17.66 5.30
C VAL A 106 -2.36 16.49 4.77
N ALA A 107 -1.54 16.74 3.75
CA ALA A 107 -0.77 15.69 3.09
C ALA A 107 0.16 14.95 4.08
N PRO A 108 -0.04 13.66 4.30
CA PRO A 108 0.80 12.88 5.22
C PRO A 108 2.23 12.68 4.68
N SER A 109 2.40 12.88 3.38
CA SER A 109 3.68 12.84 2.68
C SER A 109 3.61 13.78 1.47
N PRO A 110 4.74 14.37 1.01
CA PRO A 110 4.79 15.11 -0.25
C PRO A 110 4.31 14.32 -1.46
N ASN A 111 4.41 12.99 -1.40
CA ASN A 111 3.96 12.08 -2.45
C ASN A 111 2.52 11.58 -2.25
N LEU A 112 1.78 12.11 -1.29
CA LEU A 112 0.34 11.86 -1.09
C LEU A 112 -0.38 13.21 -1.01
N PRO A 113 -0.38 13.98 -2.12
CA PRO A 113 -0.89 15.35 -2.13
C PRO A 113 -2.41 15.44 -2.04
N THR A 114 -3.12 14.39 -2.41
CA THR A 114 -4.59 14.35 -2.46
C THR A 114 -5.14 13.12 -1.73
N PRO A 115 -6.41 13.13 -1.29
CA PRO A 115 -7.07 11.92 -0.80
C PRO A 115 -7.05 10.78 -1.82
N VAL A 116 -7.22 11.07 -3.11
CA VAL A 116 -7.23 10.06 -4.19
C VAL A 116 -5.91 9.30 -4.24
N SER A 117 -4.78 9.99 -4.08
CA SER A 117 -3.47 9.33 -4.07
C SER A 117 -3.35 8.29 -2.94
N THR A 118 -4.07 8.46 -1.82
CA THR A 118 -4.10 7.46 -0.74
C THR A 118 -4.95 6.24 -1.07
N VAL A 119 -5.97 6.39 -1.93
CA VAL A 119 -6.83 5.27 -2.35
C VAL A 119 -6.06 4.29 -3.23
N VAL A 120 -5.21 4.78 -4.13
CA VAL A 120 -4.40 3.94 -5.02
C VAL A 120 -3.13 3.42 -4.34
N TYR A 121 -2.65 4.11 -3.29
CA TYR A 121 -1.37 3.84 -2.63
C TYR A 121 -1.17 2.39 -2.16
N PRO A 122 -2.15 1.68 -1.55
CA PRO A 122 -1.93 0.32 -1.05
C PRO A 122 -1.50 -0.69 -2.13
N GLY A 123 -1.81 -0.41 -3.39
CA GLY A 123 -1.31 -1.20 -4.51
C GLY A 123 -0.06 -0.58 -5.12
N GLN A 124 -0.14 0.70 -5.49
CA GLN A 124 0.89 1.35 -6.30
C GLN A 124 2.25 1.49 -5.59
N VAL A 125 2.29 1.41 -4.27
CA VAL A 125 3.55 1.35 -3.51
C VAL A 125 4.42 0.15 -3.88
N ILE A 126 3.83 -0.95 -4.38
CA ILE A 126 4.57 -2.13 -4.85
C ILE A 126 5.54 -1.77 -5.99
N LEU A 127 5.19 -0.77 -6.81
CA LEU A 127 6.05 -0.32 -7.90
C LEU A 127 7.38 0.26 -7.42
N GLU A 128 7.51 0.67 -6.15
CA GLU A 128 8.80 1.10 -5.58
C GLU A 128 9.85 -0.03 -5.63
N GLY A 129 9.40 -1.28 -5.63
CA GLY A 129 10.24 -2.48 -5.80
C GLY A 129 10.55 -2.85 -7.25
N THR A 130 10.26 -1.98 -8.23
CA THR A 130 10.44 -2.23 -9.68
C THR A 130 11.17 -1.07 -10.36
N ASN A 131 11.47 -1.22 -11.65
CA ASN A 131 11.93 -0.14 -12.51
C ASN A 131 10.78 0.68 -13.14
N LEU A 132 9.51 0.37 -12.86
CA LEU A 132 8.37 1.20 -13.26
C LEU A 132 8.31 2.46 -12.40
N SER A 133 8.04 3.60 -13.01
CA SER A 133 7.69 4.82 -12.27
C SER A 133 6.31 4.67 -11.64
N GLU A 134 6.20 5.01 -10.37
CA GLU A 134 4.95 5.18 -9.63
C GLU A 134 4.45 6.63 -9.66
N GLY A 135 4.88 7.42 -10.63
CA GLY A 135 4.46 8.81 -10.80
C GLY A 135 5.10 9.80 -9.82
N ARG A 136 6.07 9.40 -9.00
CA ARG A 136 6.86 10.35 -8.18
C ARG A 136 7.59 11.33 -9.10
N GLY A 137 7.67 12.59 -8.68
CA GLY A 137 8.20 13.65 -9.53
C GLY A 137 7.17 14.20 -10.54
N THR A 138 5.90 13.81 -10.43
CA THR A 138 4.76 14.41 -11.13
C THR A 138 3.80 15.04 -10.13
N THR A 139 2.73 15.66 -10.62
CA THR A 139 1.64 16.20 -9.78
C THR A 139 0.67 15.12 -9.29
N GLN A 140 0.80 13.87 -9.75
CA GLN A 140 -0.12 12.75 -9.47
C GLN A 140 0.66 11.47 -9.06
N PRO A 141 1.47 11.54 -7.98
CA PRO A 141 2.19 10.36 -7.51
C PRO A 141 1.22 9.25 -7.15
N PHE A 142 1.60 8.01 -7.49
CA PHE A 142 0.83 6.78 -7.35
C PHE A 142 -0.45 6.68 -8.21
N GLU A 143 -1.00 7.77 -8.69
CA GLU A 143 -2.09 7.75 -9.68
C GLU A 143 -1.56 7.48 -11.09
N LEU A 144 -0.29 7.80 -11.36
CA LEU A 144 0.42 7.53 -12.61
C LEU A 144 1.38 6.36 -12.44
N MET A 145 1.42 5.49 -13.44
CA MET A 145 2.43 4.43 -13.54
C MET A 145 2.93 4.28 -14.97
N GLY A 146 4.20 3.98 -15.16
CA GLY A 146 4.74 3.76 -16.49
C GLY A 146 6.25 3.65 -16.57
N ALA A 147 6.74 3.50 -17.81
CA ALA A 147 8.15 3.48 -18.13
C ALA A 147 8.37 3.88 -19.61
N PRO A 148 9.56 4.32 -20.02
CA PRO A 148 9.83 4.64 -21.43
C PRO A 148 9.61 3.47 -22.37
N TYR A 149 9.87 2.25 -21.91
CA TYR A 149 9.76 1.03 -22.70
C TYR A 149 8.35 0.43 -22.77
N LEU A 150 7.39 0.95 -21.99
CA LEU A 150 6.09 0.32 -21.84
C LEU A 150 5.25 0.46 -23.11
N ASN A 151 4.79 -0.68 -23.65
CA ASN A 151 3.84 -0.73 -24.74
C ASN A 151 2.42 -0.80 -24.17
N VAL A 152 1.77 0.36 -24.10
CA VAL A 152 0.43 0.54 -23.52
C VAL A 152 -0.61 -0.38 -24.18
N SER A 153 -0.59 -0.51 -25.52
CA SER A 153 -1.56 -1.34 -26.23
C SER A 153 -1.42 -2.83 -25.87
N LYS A 154 -0.19 -3.35 -25.74
CA LYS A 154 0.03 -4.74 -25.33
C LYS A 154 -0.44 -4.99 -23.90
N VAL A 155 -0.16 -4.04 -22.99
CA VAL A 155 -0.61 -4.15 -21.58
C VAL A 155 -2.15 -4.10 -21.53
N MET A 156 -2.79 -3.19 -22.25
CA MET A 156 -4.26 -3.12 -22.31
C MET A 156 -4.88 -4.42 -22.84
N SER A 157 -4.34 -4.98 -23.92
CA SER A 157 -4.81 -6.27 -24.44
C SER A 157 -4.65 -7.41 -23.44
N ALA A 158 -3.56 -7.43 -22.67
CA ALA A 158 -3.36 -8.43 -21.61
C ALA A 158 -4.33 -8.27 -20.43
N LEU A 159 -4.92 -7.07 -20.27
CA LEU A 159 -5.88 -6.76 -19.22
C LEU A 159 -7.35 -6.86 -19.67
N GLU A 160 -7.63 -7.18 -20.93
CA GLU A 160 -8.98 -7.18 -21.50
C GLU A 160 -9.98 -8.03 -20.68
N ASN A 161 -9.52 -9.14 -20.11
CA ASN A 161 -10.33 -10.02 -19.27
C ASN A 161 -10.10 -9.81 -17.76
N ALA A 162 -9.29 -8.82 -17.37
CA ALA A 162 -9.04 -8.54 -15.96
C ALA A 162 -10.24 -7.84 -15.32
N LYS A 163 -10.61 -8.30 -14.13
CA LYS A 163 -11.65 -7.65 -13.33
C LYS A 163 -11.01 -6.55 -12.49
N LEU A 164 -11.13 -5.30 -12.95
CA LEU A 164 -10.63 -4.10 -12.26
C LEU A 164 -11.82 -3.26 -11.76
N PRO A 165 -12.57 -3.72 -10.76
CA PRO A 165 -13.75 -3.03 -10.28
C PRO A 165 -13.38 -1.66 -9.72
N GLY A 166 -14.18 -0.64 -10.01
CA GLY A 166 -14.01 0.71 -9.49
C GLY A 166 -12.78 1.45 -10.03
N ALA A 167 -12.15 0.95 -11.11
CA ALA A 167 -11.00 1.58 -11.74
C ALA A 167 -11.17 1.72 -13.26
N LEU A 168 -10.66 2.82 -13.80
CA LEU A 168 -10.46 3.05 -15.23
C LEU A 168 -8.98 3.35 -15.48
N LEU A 169 -8.35 2.60 -16.36
CA LEU A 169 -6.98 2.84 -16.79
C LEU A 169 -6.99 3.73 -18.04
N ARG A 170 -6.53 4.96 -17.90
CA ARG A 170 -6.40 5.89 -19.03
C ARG A 170 -4.95 5.87 -19.54
N PRO A 171 -4.72 5.48 -20.81
CA PRO A 171 -3.41 5.62 -21.43
C PRO A 171 -2.91 7.08 -21.38
N THR A 172 -1.64 7.26 -20.99
CA THR A 172 -1.04 8.57 -20.88
C THR A 172 0.47 8.52 -21.10
N VAL A 173 1.06 9.68 -21.36
CA VAL A 173 2.51 9.90 -21.35
C VAL A 173 2.78 10.96 -20.31
N PHE A 174 3.79 10.74 -19.46
CA PHE A 174 4.21 11.70 -18.45
C PHE A 174 5.73 11.70 -18.31
N GLU A 175 6.28 12.79 -17.81
CA GLU A 175 7.71 12.95 -17.60
C GLU A 175 7.96 13.30 -16.13
N PRO A 176 8.59 12.39 -15.35
CA PRO A 176 8.94 12.68 -13.96
C PRO A 176 10.04 13.74 -13.86
N THR A 177 9.89 14.69 -12.95
CA THR A 177 10.93 15.71 -12.67
C THR A 177 11.98 15.22 -11.66
N SER A 178 11.75 14.05 -11.03
CA SER A 178 12.63 13.42 -10.06
C SER A 178 12.37 11.92 -9.95
N ASN A 179 13.25 11.18 -9.28
CA ASN A 179 13.19 9.73 -9.07
C ASN A 179 13.38 8.92 -10.37
N LYS A 180 12.67 7.79 -10.49
CA LYS A 180 12.78 6.90 -11.64
C LYS A 180 12.44 7.63 -12.93
N TRP A 181 13.23 7.41 -13.95
CA TRP A 181 13.05 7.99 -15.27
C TRP A 181 12.98 9.52 -15.30
N GLN A 182 13.69 10.19 -14.38
CA GLN A 182 13.78 11.65 -14.36
C GLN A 182 14.11 12.22 -15.75
N ALA A 183 13.35 13.24 -16.17
CA ALA A 183 13.49 13.92 -17.46
C ALA A 183 13.42 12.96 -18.67
N THR A 184 12.66 11.86 -18.55
CA THR A 184 12.45 10.88 -19.61
C THR A 184 10.97 10.61 -19.76
N PRO A 185 10.38 10.80 -20.96
CA PRO A 185 8.98 10.48 -21.19
C PRO A 185 8.66 9.02 -20.93
N CYS A 186 7.68 8.76 -20.07
CA CYS A 186 7.19 7.44 -19.72
C CYS A 186 5.82 7.22 -20.37
N ASN A 187 5.69 6.14 -21.14
CA ASN A 187 4.40 5.63 -21.56
C ASN A 187 3.77 4.87 -20.38
N GLY A 188 2.47 5.01 -20.19
CA GLY A 188 1.83 4.33 -19.06
C GLY A 188 0.35 4.62 -18.92
N PHE A 189 -0.09 4.60 -17.67
CA PHE A 189 -1.49 4.76 -17.33
C PHE A 189 -1.67 5.78 -16.21
N GLN A 190 -2.78 6.51 -16.28
CA GLN A 190 -3.40 7.12 -15.12
C GLN A 190 -4.50 6.21 -14.61
N ILE A 191 -4.49 5.91 -13.32
CA ILE A 191 -5.52 5.12 -12.65
C ILE A 191 -6.59 6.09 -12.14
N HIS A 192 -7.76 6.08 -12.78
CA HIS A 192 -8.92 6.79 -12.27
C HIS A 192 -9.74 5.87 -11.37
N VAL A 193 -9.88 6.23 -10.11
CA VAL A 193 -10.79 5.55 -9.19
C VAL A 193 -12.20 6.06 -9.45
N THR A 194 -13.04 5.22 -10.03
CA THR A 194 -14.43 5.54 -10.37
C THR A 194 -15.42 5.14 -9.28
N ASP A 195 -15.05 4.16 -8.47
CA ASP A 195 -15.79 3.72 -7.28
C ASP A 195 -14.80 3.24 -6.20
N PRO A 196 -14.49 4.08 -5.21
CA PRO A 196 -13.49 3.76 -4.18
C PRO A 196 -13.93 2.65 -3.22
N VAL A 197 -15.24 2.32 -3.18
CA VAL A 197 -15.76 1.23 -2.35
C VAL A 197 -15.53 -0.12 -3.03
N GLN A 198 -15.64 -0.20 -4.36
CA GLN A 198 -15.37 -1.41 -5.11
C GLN A 198 -13.90 -1.57 -5.50
N PHE A 199 -13.14 -0.47 -5.54
CA PHE A 199 -11.77 -0.46 -6.01
C PHE A 199 -10.86 -1.34 -5.13
N LYS A 200 -10.10 -2.21 -5.80
CA LYS A 200 -9.10 -3.10 -5.22
C LYS A 200 -7.70 -2.66 -5.66
N PRO A 201 -7.07 -1.71 -4.96
CA PRO A 201 -5.77 -1.17 -5.36
C PRO A 201 -4.68 -2.23 -5.46
N TYR A 202 -4.63 -3.15 -4.50
CA TYR A 202 -3.60 -4.18 -4.45
C TYR A 202 -3.73 -5.17 -5.61
N ALA A 203 -4.93 -5.74 -5.80
CA ALA A 203 -5.18 -6.65 -6.92
C ALA A 203 -4.98 -5.96 -8.28
N THR A 204 -5.46 -4.70 -8.44
CA THR A 204 -5.25 -3.92 -9.66
C THR A 204 -3.77 -3.80 -10.02
N THR A 205 -2.91 -3.53 -9.02
CA THR A 205 -1.47 -3.44 -9.26
C THR A 205 -0.86 -4.79 -9.62
N LEU A 206 -1.30 -5.89 -9.02
CA LEU A 206 -0.82 -7.22 -9.40
C LEU A 206 -1.22 -7.58 -10.84
N TYR A 207 -2.44 -7.25 -11.28
CA TYR A 207 -2.86 -7.41 -12.69
C TYR A 207 -1.97 -6.60 -13.64
N LEU A 208 -1.70 -5.32 -13.30
CA LEU A 208 -0.81 -4.45 -14.06
C LEU A 208 0.61 -5.01 -14.14
N LEU A 209 1.19 -5.40 -13.02
CA LEU A 209 2.53 -6.01 -12.97
C LEU A 209 2.61 -7.28 -13.80
N ARG A 210 1.65 -8.19 -13.65
CA ARG A 210 1.60 -9.42 -14.46
C ARG A 210 1.53 -9.13 -15.96
N ALA A 211 0.71 -8.15 -16.37
CA ALA A 211 0.60 -7.74 -17.76
C ALA A 211 1.90 -7.09 -18.27
N VAL A 212 2.59 -6.29 -17.46
CA VAL A 212 3.90 -5.71 -17.82
C VAL A 212 4.95 -6.79 -17.92
N ILE A 213 5.10 -7.67 -16.95
CA ILE A 213 6.08 -8.75 -16.92
C ILE A 213 5.91 -9.66 -18.17
N SER A 214 4.68 -10.04 -18.51
CA SER A 214 4.42 -10.93 -19.65
C SER A 214 4.76 -10.30 -21.00
N ASN A 215 4.71 -8.97 -21.13
CA ASN A 215 4.92 -8.27 -22.39
C ASN A 215 6.29 -7.59 -22.51
N HIS A 216 7.03 -7.46 -21.41
CA HIS A 216 8.29 -6.69 -21.36
C HIS A 216 9.38 -7.42 -20.56
N ALA A 217 9.44 -8.76 -20.65
CA ALA A 217 10.38 -9.60 -19.88
C ALA A 217 11.86 -9.19 -20.04
N GLY A 218 12.26 -8.59 -21.17
CA GLY A 218 13.63 -8.13 -21.41
C GLY A 218 13.92 -6.70 -20.92
N GLN A 219 12.93 -5.98 -20.40
CA GLN A 219 13.03 -4.57 -20.03
C GLN A 219 12.50 -4.28 -18.62
N PHE A 220 11.54 -5.09 -18.15
CA PHE A 220 11.05 -5.02 -16.78
C PHE A 220 12.09 -5.61 -15.83
N GLU A 221 12.35 -4.90 -14.73
CA GLU A 221 13.29 -5.33 -13.71
C GLU A 221 12.71 -5.11 -12.32
N TRP A 222 12.93 -6.07 -11.44
CA TRP A 222 12.80 -5.86 -10.01
C TRP A 222 13.98 -5.05 -9.49
N LYS A 223 13.69 -4.07 -8.64
CA LYS A 223 14.72 -3.27 -7.98
C LYS A 223 15.59 -4.17 -7.10
N GLN A 224 16.91 -4.00 -7.21
CA GLN A 224 17.86 -4.70 -6.36
C GLN A 224 18.04 -4.00 -5.00
N PRO A 225 18.48 -4.71 -3.96
CA PRO A 225 18.89 -4.08 -2.71
C PRO A 225 19.98 -2.99 -2.94
N PRO A 226 20.15 -2.01 -2.03
CA PRO A 226 19.47 -1.89 -0.73
C PRO A 226 18.12 -1.17 -0.80
N TYR A 227 17.26 -1.44 0.19
CA TYR A 227 16.00 -0.75 0.39
C TYR A 227 15.70 -0.58 1.89
N GLU A 228 15.50 0.65 2.36
CA GLU A 228 15.07 0.99 3.73
C GLU A 228 15.82 0.19 4.83
N TYR A 229 17.16 0.32 4.85
CA TYR A 229 18.09 -0.36 5.76
C TYR A 229 18.21 -1.88 5.58
N GLU A 230 17.64 -2.44 4.51
CA GLU A 230 17.83 -3.83 4.13
C GLU A 230 18.77 -3.93 2.94
N TYR A 231 19.78 -4.79 3.02
CA TYR A 231 20.89 -4.83 2.06
C TYR A 231 20.95 -6.11 1.23
N GLU A 232 20.15 -7.13 1.56
CA GLU A 232 20.23 -8.46 0.94
C GLU A 232 18.91 -8.87 0.28
N ARG A 233 17.78 -8.63 0.95
CA ARG A 233 16.46 -9.07 0.49
C ARG A 233 15.90 -8.14 -0.56
N MET A 234 15.13 -8.71 -1.49
CA MET A 234 14.52 -7.96 -2.58
C MET A 234 13.52 -6.91 -2.05
N PRO A 235 13.63 -5.64 -2.48
CA PRO A 235 12.71 -4.58 -2.05
C PRO A 235 11.24 -4.94 -2.23
N VAL A 236 10.89 -5.55 -3.35
CA VAL A 236 9.51 -5.96 -3.64
C VAL A 236 8.97 -7.01 -2.67
N ASP A 237 9.82 -7.95 -2.21
CA ASP A 237 9.43 -8.98 -1.25
C ASP A 237 9.11 -8.35 0.12
N LEU A 238 9.86 -7.31 0.49
CA LEU A 238 9.63 -6.56 1.73
C LEU A 238 8.36 -5.69 1.65
N ILE A 239 8.11 -5.06 0.49
CA ILE A 239 6.95 -4.21 0.28
C ILE A 239 5.67 -5.04 0.22
N ILE A 240 5.67 -6.13 -0.54
CA ILE A 240 4.56 -7.08 -0.63
C ILE A 240 4.37 -7.83 0.70
N GLY A 241 5.48 -8.13 1.38
CA GLY A 241 5.46 -8.88 2.62
C GLY A 241 5.31 -10.40 2.45
N ASP A 242 5.46 -10.92 1.22
CA ASP A 242 5.46 -12.35 0.89
C ASP A 242 6.21 -12.58 -0.42
N ARG A 243 7.36 -13.22 -0.33
CA ARG A 243 8.22 -13.57 -1.46
C ARG A 243 7.50 -14.45 -2.50
N SER A 244 6.63 -15.33 -2.06
CA SER A 244 5.93 -16.26 -2.95
C SER A 244 5.06 -15.54 -3.99
N ILE A 245 4.56 -14.34 -3.68
CA ILE A 245 3.74 -13.54 -4.60
C ILE A 245 4.59 -13.05 -5.77
N ARG A 246 5.80 -12.53 -5.51
CA ARG A 246 6.74 -12.16 -6.59
C ARG A 246 7.04 -13.37 -7.49
N GLU A 247 7.40 -14.50 -6.90
CA GLU A 247 7.70 -15.73 -7.64
C GLU A 247 6.52 -16.21 -8.49
N ARG A 248 5.30 -16.05 -8.00
CA ARG A 248 4.07 -16.39 -8.75
C ARG A 248 3.79 -15.39 -9.87
N LEU A 249 4.08 -14.10 -9.69
CA LEU A 249 4.01 -13.09 -10.75
C LEU A 249 5.03 -13.39 -11.86
N GLU A 250 6.25 -13.79 -11.52
CA GLU A 250 7.29 -14.20 -12.48
C GLU A 250 6.87 -15.42 -13.30
N ARG A 251 6.14 -16.36 -12.68
CA ARG A 251 5.54 -17.51 -13.39
C ARG A 251 4.28 -17.17 -14.17
N LEU A 252 3.82 -15.91 -14.09
CA LEU A 252 2.57 -15.44 -14.70
C LEU A 252 1.33 -16.21 -14.21
N ASP A 253 1.33 -16.65 -12.96
CA ASP A 253 0.16 -17.28 -12.34
C ASP A 253 -1.07 -16.36 -12.45
N PRO A 254 -2.30 -16.88 -12.61
CA PRO A 254 -3.52 -16.08 -12.56
C PRO A 254 -3.65 -15.34 -11.25
N ILE A 255 -4.03 -14.07 -11.30
CA ILE A 255 -4.12 -13.23 -10.10
C ILE A 255 -5.16 -13.77 -9.12
N GLU A 256 -6.27 -14.29 -9.60
CA GLU A 256 -7.31 -14.92 -8.78
C GLU A 256 -6.77 -16.11 -7.98
N LYS A 257 -5.84 -16.86 -8.57
CA LYS A 257 -5.15 -17.96 -7.89
C LYS A 257 -4.19 -17.42 -6.82
N ILE A 258 -3.50 -16.31 -7.09
CA ILE A 258 -2.64 -15.64 -6.13
C ILE A 258 -3.50 -15.14 -4.95
N GLU A 259 -4.60 -14.41 -5.22
CA GLU A 259 -5.53 -13.90 -4.20
C GLU A 259 -6.11 -15.02 -3.32
N SER A 260 -6.47 -16.16 -3.90
CA SER A 260 -7.01 -17.29 -3.12
C SER A 260 -6.00 -17.82 -2.09
N GLY A 261 -4.72 -17.62 -2.31
CA GLY A 261 -3.66 -18.11 -1.43
C GLY A 261 -3.61 -17.43 -0.07
N TRP A 262 -3.99 -16.17 0.04
CA TRP A 262 -3.98 -15.42 1.32
C TRP A 262 -5.37 -15.22 1.93
N GLN A 263 -6.45 -15.68 1.27
CA GLN A 263 -7.81 -15.38 1.71
C GLN A 263 -8.11 -15.88 3.13
N GLN A 264 -7.56 -17.02 3.52
CA GLN A 264 -7.75 -17.58 4.85
C GLN A 264 -7.13 -16.68 5.95
N GLU A 265 -5.91 -16.20 5.73
CA GLU A 265 -5.21 -15.31 6.66
C GLU A 265 -5.89 -13.94 6.72
N LEU A 266 -6.31 -13.42 5.57
CA LEU A 266 -7.05 -12.16 5.50
C LEU A 266 -8.37 -12.22 6.26
N ASN A 267 -9.11 -13.32 6.15
CA ASN A 267 -10.35 -13.55 6.91
C ASN A 267 -10.08 -13.66 8.41
N ARG A 268 -8.99 -14.32 8.81
CA ARG A 268 -8.56 -14.38 10.20
C ARG A 268 -8.23 -13.00 10.75
N PHE A 269 -7.47 -12.20 9.99
CA PHE A 269 -7.15 -10.82 10.37
C PHE A 269 -8.42 -9.96 10.47
N ASP A 270 -9.36 -10.10 9.54
CA ASP A 270 -10.64 -9.37 9.58
C ASP A 270 -11.44 -9.72 10.85
N GLY A 271 -11.38 -10.96 11.32
CA GLY A 271 -11.96 -11.35 12.62
C GLY A 271 -11.26 -10.64 13.78
N ILE A 272 -9.93 -10.74 13.84
CA ILE A 272 -9.12 -10.16 14.94
C ILE A 272 -9.29 -8.65 15.04
N ARG A 273 -9.20 -7.91 13.92
CA ARG A 273 -9.24 -6.45 13.94
C ARG A 273 -10.54 -5.88 14.53
N ARG A 274 -11.65 -6.62 14.45
CA ARG A 274 -12.98 -6.19 14.95
C ARG A 274 -12.99 -5.97 16.45
N ASP A 275 -12.18 -6.71 17.21
CA ASP A 275 -12.05 -6.57 18.66
C ASP A 275 -11.41 -5.22 19.05
N PHE A 276 -10.76 -4.54 18.08
CA PHE A 276 -10.07 -3.27 18.29
C PHE A 276 -10.83 -2.07 17.73
N PHE A 277 -12.04 -2.26 17.21
CA PHE A 277 -12.84 -1.17 16.67
C PHE A 277 -13.22 -0.17 17.75
N LEU A 278 -12.98 1.11 17.45
CA LEU A 278 -13.35 2.25 18.29
C LEU A 278 -14.59 2.98 17.76
N TYR A 279 -14.97 2.68 16.53
CA TYR A 279 -16.06 3.34 15.79
C TYR A 279 -16.94 2.31 15.08
N GLU A 280 -18.19 2.71 14.83
CA GLU A 280 -19.21 1.92 14.12
C GLU A 280 -19.11 2.10 12.60
#